data_49b0205ab786179e4d68f0305769914d
#
_entry.id   49b0205ab786179e4d68f0305769914d
#
_cell.length_a   1.000
_cell.length_b   1.000
_cell.length_c   1.000
_cell.angle_alpha   90.00
_cell.angle_beta   90.00
_cell.angle_gamma   90.00
#
_symmetry.space_group_name_H-M   'P 1'
#
loop_
_entity.id
_entity.type
_entity.pdbx_description
1 polymer ?
#
loop_
_entity_poly.entity_id
_entity_poly.type
_entity_poly.pdbx_seq_one_letter_code
_entity_poly.pdbx_strand_id
1 'polypeptide(L)'
;FAQVRSLNRQLDTAGSQLAAMQEQLPSTAPEGGEPTPAEPEPPAAEVPAYTELYPELYADDSLRGTVDVDNAVYLTFDDGPSARTDEILEILDKYGVKATFFVVGANEEGDLERMQKIVAAGHTLAIHSYSHDYKKIYASVEAYLEDFNQMFCQIYEATGVKPQIFRFPGGSVNSYNVGIHQQLIAEMTRRGFVYFDWNVANGDAVFSKIQPSSTLTANALKGVGTARRAIILMHDSSAKTTTVEALPAIIEGYLEAGYSFAALTPSTRSVTFSYLD
;
A
#
# COMPACT_ATOMS: atom_id res chain seq x y z
N PHE A 1 22.38 -27.96 15.43
CA PHE A 1 21.80 -29.03 16.30
C PHE A 1 21.97 -28.69 17.78
N ALA A 2 23.11 -28.15 18.24
CA ALA A 2 23.35 -27.83 19.66
C ALA A 2 22.49 -26.68 20.18
N GLN A 3 22.29 -25.65 19.36
CA GLN A 3 21.46 -24.45 19.69
C GLN A 3 19.97 -24.76 19.83
N VAL A 4 19.43 -25.65 18.99
CA VAL A 4 18.02 -26.08 19.06
C VAL A 4 17.75 -26.90 20.31
N ARG A 5 18.68 -27.75 20.72
CA ARG A 5 18.61 -28.52 21.97
C ARG A 5 18.69 -27.61 23.21
N SER A 6 19.43 -26.51 23.16
CA SER A 6 19.52 -25.53 24.25
C SER A 6 18.19 -24.74 24.40
N LEU A 7 17.59 -24.30 23.31
CA LEU A 7 16.30 -23.61 23.30
C LEU A 7 15.16 -24.51 23.81
N ASN A 8 15.10 -25.75 23.39
CA ASN A 8 14.10 -26.71 23.90
C ASN A 8 14.21 -26.96 25.38
N ARG A 9 15.43 -27.06 25.94
CA ARG A 9 15.61 -27.17 27.39
C ARG A 9 15.19 -25.94 28.17
N GLN A 10 15.38 -24.74 27.59
CA GLN A 10 14.92 -23.49 28.20
C GLN A 10 13.38 -23.37 28.20
N LEU A 11 12.72 -23.83 27.14
CA LEU A 11 11.26 -23.91 27.05
C LEU A 11 10.66 -24.90 28.05
N ASP A 12 11.27 -26.10 28.19
CA ASP A 12 10.84 -27.12 29.17
C ASP A 12 11.02 -26.63 30.63
N THR A 13 12.11 -25.89 30.90
CA THR A 13 12.35 -25.30 32.22
C THR A 13 11.36 -24.17 32.54
N ALA A 14 11.05 -23.32 31.58
CA ALA A 14 10.04 -22.23 31.73
C ALA A 14 8.64 -22.80 31.92
N GLY A 15 8.27 -23.84 31.18
CA GLY A 15 7.00 -24.55 31.34
C GLY A 15 6.82 -25.17 32.73
N SER A 16 7.89 -25.81 33.26
CA SER A 16 7.88 -26.39 34.58
C SER A 16 7.80 -25.33 35.70
N GLN A 17 8.41 -24.16 35.51
CA GLN A 17 8.33 -23.05 36.47
C GLN A 17 6.92 -22.42 36.48
N LEU A 18 6.26 -22.34 35.34
CA LEU A 18 4.88 -21.81 35.23
C LEU A 18 3.88 -22.74 35.94
N ALA A 19 4.04 -24.06 35.77
CA ALA A 19 3.21 -25.06 36.44
C ALA A 19 3.37 -25.04 37.96
N ALA A 20 4.62 -24.90 38.45
CA ALA A 20 4.93 -24.81 39.89
C ALA A 20 4.40 -23.49 40.53
N MET A 21 4.33 -22.41 39.76
CA MET A 21 3.71 -21.15 40.23
C MET A 21 2.17 -21.21 40.27
N GLN A 22 1.53 -21.99 39.42
CA GLN A 22 0.08 -22.20 39.45
C GLN A 22 -0.37 -23.08 40.64
N GLU A 23 0.47 -24.03 41.12
CA GLU A 23 0.16 -24.86 42.29
C GLU A 23 0.34 -24.13 43.63
N GLN A 24 0.98 -22.96 43.65
CA GLN A 24 1.22 -22.18 44.88
C GLN A 24 0.17 -21.05 45.13
N LEU A 25 -0.86 -20.94 44.31
CA LEU A 25 -1.96 -20.05 44.62
C LEU A 25 -2.85 -20.65 45.72
N PRO A 26 -3.02 -20.00 46.88
CA PRO A 26 -3.88 -20.51 47.91
C PRO A 26 -5.34 -20.50 47.41
N SER A 27 -5.99 -21.68 47.44
CA SER A 27 -7.41 -21.83 47.27
C SER A 27 -8.12 -21.24 48.52
N THR A 28 -8.35 -19.95 48.53
CA THR A 28 -9.30 -19.31 49.46
C THR A 28 -10.49 -18.85 48.67
N ALA A 29 -11.55 -19.65 48.66
CA ALA A 29 -12.87 -19.16 48.34
C ALA A 29 -13.32 -18.23 49.47
N PRO A 30 -13.68 -16.98 49.24
CA PRO A 30 -14.34 -16.17 50.24
C PRO A 30 -15.82 -16.54 50.24
N GLU A 31 -16.29 -17.05 51.37
CA GLU A 31 -17.72 -17.14 51.66
C GLU A 31 -18.29 -15.72 51.82
N GLY A 32 -19.37 -15.43 51.10
CA GLY A 32 -20.34 -14.39 51.42
C GLY A 32 -19.88 -12.94 51.32
N GLY A 33 -19.47 -12.48 50.13
CA GLY A 33 -19.41 -11.05 49.81
C GLY A 33 -20.60 -10.65 48.92
N GLU A 34 -21.33 -9.60 49.28
CA GLU A 34 -22.31 -8.96 48.41
C GLU A 34 -21.69 -8.67 47.04
N PRO A 35 -22.44 -8.83 45.92
CA PRO A 35 -21.89 -8.52 44.61
C PRO A 35 -21.46 -7.05 44.55
N THR A 36 -20.17 -6.82 44.41
CA THR A 36 -19.62 -5.48 44.08
C THR A 36 -20.37 -4.98 42.83
N PRO A 37 -20.91 -3.75 42.83
CA PRO A 37 -21.59 -3.24 41.66
C PRO A 37 -20.59 -3.33 40.48
N ALA A 38 -21.01 -3.94 39.38
CA ALA A 38 -20.23 -4.02 38.16
C ALA A 38 -19.83 -2.59 37.79
N GLU A 39 -18.54 -2.38 37.58
CA GLU A 39 -18.01 -1.13 37.02
C GLU A 39 -18.76 -0.86 35.72
N PRO A 40 -19.31 0.34 35.51
CA PRO A 40 -20.11 0.59 34.30
C PRO A 40 -19.25 0.30 33.09
N GLU A 41 -19.73 -0.55 32.20
CA GLU A 41 -19.08 -0.80 30.92
C GLU A 41 -18.81 0.56 30.25
N PRO A 42 -17.59 0.78 29.70
CA PRO A 42 -17.30 2.02 28.99
C PRO A 42 -18.36 2.20 27.90
N PRO A 43 -18.86 3.43 27.70
CA PRO A 43 -19.88 3.68 26.68
C PRO A 43 -19.38 3.13 25.33
N ALA A 44 -20.24 2.38 24.64
CA ALA A 44 -19.92 1.87 23.32
C ALA A 44 -19.43 3.04 22.46
N ALA A 45 -18.24 2.90 21.87
CA ALA A 45 -17.67 3.94 21.02
C ALA A 45 -18.67 4.25 19.90
N GLU A 46 -19.06 5.52 19.77
CA GLU A 46 -19.97 5.94 18.70
C GLU A 46 -19.32 5.60 17.35
N VAL A 47 -20.06 4.88 16.50
CA VAL A 47 -19.62 4.56 15.15
C VAL A 47 -19.61 5.85 14.33
N PRO A 48 -18.46 6.28 13.75
CA PRO A 48 -18.40 7.52 13.00
C PRO A 48 -19.35 7.53 11.81
N ALA A 49 -20.02 8.65 11.56
CA ALA A 49 -21.04 8.78 10.50
C ALA A 49 -20.47 8.48 9.09
N TYR A 50 -19.19 8.71 8.85
CA TYR A 50 -18.55 8.40 7.56
C TYR A 50 -18.54 6.91 7.22
N THR A 51 -18.74 6.02 8.19
CA THR A 51 -18.78 4.56 7.94
C THR A 51 -20.00 4.14 7.11
N GLU A 52 -21.06 4.93 7.12
CA GLU A 52 -22.28 4.71 6.34
C GLU A 52 -22.21 5.28 4.91
N LEU A 53 -21.21 6.11 4.62
CA LEU A 53 -21.03 6.70 3.29
C LEU A 53 -20.60 5.63 2.27
N TYR A 54 -21.12 5.73 1.04
CA TYR A 54 -20.74 4.87 -0.07
C TYR A 54 -20.81 3.37 0.25
N PRO A 55 -22.01 2.81 0.50
CA PRO A 55 -22.18 1.42 0.93
C PRO A 55 -21.68 0.37 -0.09
N GLU A 56 -21.50 0.76 -1.35
CA GLU A 56 -20.95 -0.11 -2.40
C GLU A 56 -19.41 -0.02 -2.53
N LEU A 57 -18.77 0.88 -1.78
CA LEU A 57 -17.33 1.11 -1.84
C LEU A 57 -16.59 0.14 -0.91
N TYR A 58 -16.45 -1.11 -1.36
CA TYR A 58 -15.76 -2.19 -0.66
C TYR A 58 -14.92 -3.03 -1.60
N ALA A 59 -13.84 -3.59 -1.08
CA ALA A 59 -12.96 -4.53 -1.74
C ALA A 59 -12.99 -5.90 -1.02
N ASP A 60 -12.60 -6.96 -1.73
CA ASP A 60 -12.43 -8.29 -1.15
C ASP A 60 -11.04 -8.39 -0.51
N ASP A 61 -11.01 -8.53 0.81
CA ASP A 61 -9.76 -8.61 1.59
C ASP A 61 -9.34 -10.06 1.94
N SER A 62 -10.05 -11.06 1.43
CA SER A 62 -9.81 -12.48 1.73
C SER A 62 -8.39 -12.97 1.45
N LEU A 63 -7.66 -12.30 0.55
CA LEU A 63 -6.28 -12.63 0.17
C LEU A 63 -5.24 -11.63 0.69
N ARG A 64 -5.62 -10.69 1.55
CA ARG A 64 -4.73 -9.61 2.01
C ARG A 64 -3.41 -10.13 2.56
N GLY A 65 -2.29 -9.68 1.96
CA GLY A 65 -0.95 -9.85 2.48
C GLY A 65 -0.45 -11.29 2.59
N THR A 66 -1.05 -12.23 1.86
CA THR A 66 -0.70 -13.66 1.92
C THR A 66 0.55 -14.02 1.11
N VAL A 67 0.96 -13.17 0.16
CA VAL A 67 2.10 -13.41 -0.74
C VAL A 67 3.28 -12.52 -0.36
N ASP A 68 4.41 -13.12 -0.03
CA ASP A 68 5.67 -12.47 0.31
C ASP A 68 6.81 -13.12 -0.48
N VAL A 69 7.20 -12.51 -1.61
CA VAL A 69 8.20 -13.05 -2.54
C VAL A 69 9.53 -12.33 -2.33
N ASP A 70 10.61 -13.12 -2.15
CA ASP A 70 11.97 -12.60 -2.09
C ASP A 70 12.49 -12.21 -3.48
N ASN A 71 13.36 -11.20 -3.53
CA ASN A 71 13.92 -10.67 -4.76
C ASN A 71 12.85 -10.29 -5.80
N ALA A 72 11.75 -9.71 -5.33
CA ALA A 72 10.67 -9.20 -6.17
C ALA A 72 10.77 -7.68 -6.35
N VAL A 73 10.53 -7.21 -7.56
CA VAL A 73 10.41 -5.80 -7.91
C VAL A 73 9.00 -5.51 -8.37
N TYR A 74 8.44 -4.48 -7.80
CA TYR A 74 7.16 -3.92 -8.17
C TYR A 74 7.40 -2.50 -8.69
N LEU A 75 7.35 -2.34 -10.02
CA LEU A 75 7.37 -1.03 -10.64
C LEU A 75 6.02 -0.37 -10.41
N THR A 76 6.01 0.82 -9.84
CA THR A 76 4.78 1.57 -9.57
C THR A 76 4.86 2.98 -10.12
N PHE A 77 3.77 3.41 -10.76
CA PHE A 77 3.66 4.72 -11.41
C PHE A 77 2.45 5.45 -10.84
N ASP A 78 2.67 6.65 -10.31
CA ASP A 78 1.65 7.51 -9.72
C ASP A 78 1.34 8.70 -10.66
N ASP A 79 0.18 9.33 -10.48
CA ASP A 79 -0.26 10.58 -11.14
C ASP A 79 -0.61 10.48 -12.64
N GLY A 80 -0.59 9.30 -13.23
CA GLY A 80 -1.14 9.06 -14.56
C GLY A 80 -2.68 8.88 -14.53
N PRO A 81 -3.30 8.59 -15.69
CA PRO A 81 -2.64 8.36 -16.98
C PRO A 81 -2.24 9.64 -17.71
N SER A 82 -1.28 9.53 -18.61
CA SER A 82 -0.86 10.59 -19.52
C SER A 82 -0.26 10.01 -20.81
N ALA A 83 0.23 10.85 -21.72
CA ALA A 83 0.99 10.38 -22.86
C ALA A 83 2.23 9.56 -22.47
N ARG A 84 2.79 9.76 -21.26
CA ARG A 84 3.91 8.94 -20.73
C ARG A 84 3.48 7.51 -20.43
N THR A 85 2.22 7.30 -20.05
CA THR A 85 1.65 5.97 -19.82
C THR A 85 1.77 5.08 -21.06
N ASP A 86 1.45 5.60 -22.26
CA ASP A 86 1.59 4.86 -23.52
C ASP A 86 3.04 4.43 -23.76
N GLU A 87 4.02 5.33 -23.58
CA GLU A 87 5.46 5.04 -23.74
C GLU A 87 5.97 4.02 -22.72
N ILE A 88 5.49 4.11 -21.47
CA ILE A 88 5.82 3.15 -20.40
C ILE A 88 5.28 1.77 -20.74
N LEU A 89 4.03 1.67 -21.21
CA LEU A 89 3.41 0.41 -21.62
C LEU A 89 4.20 -0.29 -22.74
N GLU A 90 4.70 0.45 -23.72
CA GLU A 90 5.56 -0.08 -24.79
C GLU A 90 6.87 -0.66 -24.24
N ILE A 91 7.50 0.04 -23.27
CA ILE A 91 8.73 -0.45 -22.65
C ILE A 91 8.45 -1.71 -21.82
N LEU A 92 7.39 -1.71 -20.99
CA LEU A 92 7.02 -2.86 -20.17
C LEU A 92 6.71 -4.10 -21.02
N ASP A 93 6.02 -3.93 -22.14
CA ASP A 93 5.73 -5.01 -23.10
C ASP A 93 7.03 -5.57 -23.71
N LYS A 94 7.94 -4.70 -24.16
CA LYS A 94 9.25 -5.09 -24.71
C LYS A 94 10.05 -5.98 -23.76
N TYR A 95 10.00 -5.70 -22.45
CA TYR A 95 10.73 -6.49 -21.45
C TYR A 95 9.88 -7.64 -20.87
N GLY A 96 8.61 -7.76 -21.23
CA GLY A 96 7.70 -8.78 -20.72
C GLY A 96 7.42 -8.64 -19.22
N VAL A 97 7.53 -7.45 -18.65
CA VAL A 97 7.34 -7.20 -17.21
C VAL A 97 5.99 -6.55 -16.92
N LYS A 98 5.44 -6.79 -15.73
CA LYS A 98 4.18 -6.19 -15.29
C LYS A 98 4.43 -5.15 -14.19
N ALA A 99 3.57 -4.13 -14.16
CA ALA A 99 3.66 -2.98 -13.26
C ALA A 99 2.30 -2.64 -12.66
N THR A 100 2.29 -1.67 -11.76
CA THR A 100 1.08 -1.13 -11.13
C THR A 100 1.01 0.38 -11.37
N PHE A 101 -0.16 0.84 -11.78
CA PHE A 101 -0.44 2.25 -12.04
C PHE A 101 -1.47 2.75 -11.02
N PHE A 102 -1.05 3.68 -10.16
CA PHE A 102 -1.91 4.38 -9.22
C PHE A 102 -2.39 5.67 -9.88
N VAL A 103 -3.59 5.62 -10.45
CA VAL A 103 -4.08 6.65 -11.36
C VAL A 103 -4.88 7.73 -10.65
N VAL A 104 -4.89 8.93 -11.25
CA VAL A 104 -5.73 10.05 -10.87
C VAL A 104 -6.91 10.21 -11.84
N GLY A 105 -7.84 11.12 -11.52
CA GLY A 105 -9.00 11.38 -12.38
C GLY A 105 -8.58 11.75 -13.79
N ALA A 106 -9.21 11.14 -14.78
CA ALA A 106 -8.98 11.43 -16.19
C ALA A 106 -9.38 12.90 -16.49
N ASN A 107 -8.43 13.67 -17.00
CA ASN A 107 -8.59 15.09 -17.26
C ASN A 107 -8.12 15.52 -18.66
N GLU A 108 -7.49 14.61 -19.42
CA GLU A 108 -7.03 14.83 -20.77
C GLU A 108 -7.68 13.85 -21.75
N GLU A 109 -7.70 14.21 -23.01
CA GLU A 109 -8.18 13.32 -24.07
C GLU A 109 -7.35 12.02 -24.13
N GLY A 110 -8.05 10.90 -24.18
CA GLY A 110 -7.42 9.57 -24.24
C GLY A 110 -7.07 8.95 -22.87
N ASP A 111 -7.27 9.65 -21.75
CA ASP A 111 -6.92 9.09 -20.42
C ASP A 111 -7.75 7.86 -20.07
N LEU A 112 -9.05 7.86 -20.37
CA LEU A 112 -9.91 6.67 -20.16
C LEU A 112 -9.46 5.48 -21.02
N GLU A 113 -9.03 5.74 -22.26
CA GLU A 113 -8.48 4.70 -23.13
C GLU A 113 -7.16 4.16 -22.61
N ARG A 114 -6.31 5.00 -22.00
CA ARG A 114 -5.07 4.59 -21.35
C ARG A 114 -5.33 3.67 -20.14
N MET A 115 -6.37 3.97 -19.35
CA MET A 115 -6.79 3.06 -18.26
C MET A 115 -7.18 1.67 -18.81
N GLN A 116 -7.92 1.64 -19.93
CA GLN A 116 -8.27 0.39 -20.60
C GLN A 116 -7.03 -0.35 -21.11
N LYS A 117 -6.05 0.34 -21.71
CA LYS A 117 -4.80 -0.24 -22.18
C LYS A 117 -3.98 -0.85 -21.03
N ILE A 118 -3.88 -0.16 -19.87
CA ILE A 118 -3.21 -0.66 -18.68
C ILE A 118 -3.78 -2.04 -18.29
N VAL A 119 -5.10 -2.13 -18.20
CA VAL A 119 -5.80 -3.38 -17.85
C VAL A 119 -5.62 -4.44 -18.93
N ALA A 120 -5.83 -4.10 -20.20
CA ALA A 120 -5.70 -5.03 -21.33
C ALA A 120 -4.29 -5.61 -21.47
N ALA A 121 -3.26 -4.84 -21.10
CA ALA A 121 -1.88 -5.29 -21.07
C ALA A 121 -1.54 -6.15 -19.83
N GLY A 122 -2.49 -6.38 -18.92
CA GLY A 122 -2.32 -7.24 -17.74
C GLY A 122 -1.52 -6.57 -16.61
N HIS A 123 -1.48 -5.23 -16.56
CA HIS A 123 -0.97 -4.47 -15.45
C HIS A 123 -2.07 -4.25 -14.40
N THR A 124 -1.69 -3.91 -13.18
CA THR A 124 -2.65 -3.55 -12.15
C THR A 124 -2.99 -2.06 -12.25
N LEU A 125 -4.28 -1.76 -12.38
CA LEU A 125 -4.83 -0.43 -12.30
C LEU A 125 -5.37 -0.20 -10.88
N ALA A 126 -4.88 0.85 -10.20
CA ALA A 126 -5.10 1.11 -8.79
C ALA A 126 -5.49 2.58 -8.56
N ILE A 127 -6.07 2.87 -7.40
CA ILE A 127 -6.51 4.22 -7.06
C ILE A 127 -5.37 5.02 -6.45
N HIS A 128 -5.15 6.27 -6.95
CA HIS A 128 -4.36 7.26 -6.25
C HIS A 128 -5.25 8.34 -5.63
N SER A 129 -6.00 9.05 -6.45
CA SER A 129 -6.97 10.09 -6.07
C SER A 129 -7.78 10.45 -7.30
N TYR A 130 -8.92 11.09 -7.14
CA TYR A 130 -9.61 11.70 -8.27
C TYR A 130 -9.07 13.10 -8.56
N SER A 131 -9.00 13.95 -7.55
CA SER A 131 -8.62 15.36 -7.71
C SER A 131 -7.14 15.66 -7.51
N HIS A 132 -6.43 14.80 -6.78
CA HIS A 132 -5.04 14.97 -6.33
C HIS A 132 -4.79 16.31 -5.59
N ASP A 133 -5.83 16.90 -5.01
CA ASP A 133 -5.74 18.11 -4.20
C ASP A 133 -5.59 17.75 -2.72
N TYR A 134 -4.36 17.78 -2.22
CA TYR A 134 -4.01 17.40 -0.84
C TYR A 134 -4.83 18.14 0.22
N LYS A 135 -5.12 19.44 0.00
CA LYS A 135 -5.90 20.23 0.96
C LYS A 135 -7.36 19.82 0.99
N LYS A 136 -7.88 19.42 -0.16
CA LYS A 136 -9.27 18.96 -0.29
C LYS A 136 -9.42 17.55 0.27
N ILE A 137 -8.61 16.61 -0.21
CA ILE A 137 -8.77 15.18 0.14
C ILE A 137 -8.44 14.88 1.60
N TYR A 138 -7.53 15.64 2.22
CA TYR A 138 -7.15 15.45 3.62
C TYR A 138 -7.83 16.42 4.59
N ALA A 139 -8.88 17.12 4.15
CA ALA A 139 -9.68 17.98 5.01
C ALA A 139 -10.49 17.18 6.05
N SER A 140 -10.97 16.00 5.70
CA SER A 140 -11.67 15.05 6.59
C SER A 140 -11.69 13.65 5.98
N VAL A 141 -12.15 12.66 6.75
CA VAL A 141 -12.35 11.28 6.25
C VAL A 141 -13.43 11.25 5.17
N GLU A 142 -14.50 12.02 5.33
CA GLU A 142 -15.59 12.13 4.36
C GLU A 142 -15.10 12.70 3.02
N ALA A 143 -14.28 13.76 3.06
CA ALA A 143 -13.71 14.37 1.86
C ALA A 143 -12.78 13.40 1.11
N TYR A 144 -12.00 12.61 1.85
CA TYR A 144 -11.18 11.56 1.26
C TYR A 144 -12.02 10.48 0.61
N LEU A 145 -13.07 10.00 1.29
CA LEU A 145 -13.98 8.98 0.77
C LEU A 145 -14.74 9.45 -0.48
N GLU A 146 -15.12 10.74 -0.54
CA GLU A 146 -15.76 11.32 -1.73
C GLU A 146 -14.83 11.27 -2.93
N ASP A 147 -13.60 11.74 -2.79
CA ASP A 147 -12.58 11.74 -3.84
C ASP A 147 -12.24 10.32 -4.30
N PHE A 148 -12.05 9.42 -3.33
CA PHE A 148 -11.75 8.02 -3.57
C PHE A 148 -12.89 7.32 -4.32
N ASN A 149 -14.15 7.55 -3.91
CA ASN A 149 -15.31 6.96 -4.57
C ASN A 149 -15.47 7.46 -6.01
N GLN A 150 -15.20 8.74 -6.28
CA GLN A 150 -15.21 9.27 -7.64
C GLN A 150 -14.19 8.53 -8.52
N MET A 151 -12.98 8.29 -8.00
CA MET A 151 -11.95 7.55 -8.75
C MET A 151 -12.31 6.08 -8.94
N PHE A 152 -12.85 5.44 -7.91
CA PHE A 152 -13.33 4.06 -7.97
C PHE A 152 -14.40 3.88 -9.07
N CYS A 153 -15.40 4.76 -9.10
CA CYS A 153 -16.45 4.74 -10.12
C CYS A 153 -15.87 4.97 -11.52
N GLN A 154 -14.98 5.95 -11.70
CA GLN A 154 -14.37 6.24 -13.00
C GLN A 154 -13.59 5.04 -13.55
N ILE A 155 -12.77 4.38 -12.72
CA ILE A 155 -12.04 3.18 -13.12
C ILE A 155 -13.02 2.07 -13.53
N TYR A 156 -14.05 1.84 -12.72
CA TYR A 156 -15.02 0.79 -12.98
C TYR A 156 -15.82 1.06 -14.27
N GLU A 157 -16.27 2.27 -14.48
CA GLU A 157 -17.00 2.68 -15.69
C GLU A 157 -16.13 2.57 -16.95
N ALA A 158 -14.87 2.97 -16.87
CA ALA A 158 -13.94 2.91 -18.00
C ALA A 158 -13.50 1.50 -18.36
N THR A 159 -13.32 0.61 -17.39
CA THR A 159 -12.60 -0.66 -17.58
C THR A 159 -13.38 -1.91 -17.20
N GLY A 160 -14.45 -1.79 -16.42
CA GLY A 160 -15.17 -2.90 -15.79
C GLY A 160 -14.43 -3.52 -14.59
N VAL A 161 -13.24 -3.02 -14.22
CA VAL A 161 -12.44 -3.51 -13.10
C VAL A 161 -12.80 -2.76 -11.83
N LYS A 162 -13.06 -3.48 -10.74
CA LYS A 162 -13.17 -2.91 -9.39
C LYS A 162 -11.77 -2.88 -8.76
N PRO A 163 -11.14 -1.71 -8.60
CA PRO A 163 -9.82 -1.63 -7.99
C PRO A 163 -9.89 -2.03 -6.51
N GLN A 164 -8.89 -2.77 -6.06
CA GLN A 164 -8.83 -3.29 -4.68
C GLN A 164 -7.64 -2.74 -3.90
N ILE A 165 -6.68 -2.14 -4.60
CA ILE A 165 -5.49 -1.55 -3.99
C ILE A 165 -5.40 -0.07 -4.33
N PHE A 166 -4.70 0.67 -3.46
CA PHE A 166 -4.52 2.10 -3.61
C PHE A 166 -3.22 2.60 -2.99
N ARG A 167 -2.88 3.83 -3.28
CA ARG A 167 -1.80 4.57 -2.63
C ARG A 167 -2.29 5.95 -2.24
N PHE A 168 -2.04 6.34 -0.99
CA PHE A 168 -2.34 7.69 -0.52
C PHE A 168 -1.46 8.71 -1.25
N PRO A 169 -2.01 9.84 -1.78
CA PRO A 169 -1.20 10.95 -2.26
C PRO A 169 -0.20 11.43 -1.22
N GLY A 170 1.10 11.37 -1.58
CA GLY A 170 2.20 11.69 -0.67
C GLY A 170 2.52 10.62 0.37
N GLY A 171 1.92 9.42 0.27
CA GLY A 171 2.10 8.31 1.19
C GLY A 171 1.12 8.31 2.37
N SER A 172 1.08 7.18 3.08
CA SER A 172 0.12 6.95 4.17
C SER A 172 0.30 7.89 5.37
N VAL A 173 1.49 8.47 5.54
CA VAL A 173 1.78 9.48 6.57
C VAL A 173 2.56 10.63 5.95
N ASN A 174 1.96 11.81 5.89
CA ASN A 174 2.57 13.02 5.37
C ASN A 174 2.07 14.28 6.11
N SER A 175 2.62 15.44 5.82
CA SER A 175 2.29 16.70 6.51
C SER A 175 0.84 17.15 6.34
N TYR A 176 0.12 16.67 5.34
CA TYR A 176 -1.27 17.04 5.10
C TYR A 176 -2.25 16.10 5.82
N ASN A 177 -1.93 14.81 5.94
CA ASN A 177 -2.83 13.83 6.54
C ASN A 177 -2.50 13.45 7.99
N VAL A 178 -1.40 13.95 8.57
CA VAL A 178 -0.93 13.57 9.91
C VAL A 178 -2.01 13.67 11.00
N GLY A 179 -2.97 14.58 10.87
CA GLY A 179 -4.07 14.74 11.83
C GLY A 179 -5.18 13.69 11.72
N ILE A 180 -5.30 12.98 10.58
CA ILE A 180 -6.40 12.04 10.30
C ILE A 180 -5.93 10.71 9.70
N HIS A 181 -4.63 10.51 9.49
CA HIS A 181 -4.10 9.34 8.77
C HIS A 181 -4.50 8.01 9.40
N GLN A 182 -4.56 7.92 10.74
CA GLN A 182 -4.97 6.72 11.44
C GLN A 182 -6.44 6.38 11.15
N GLN A 183 -7.32 7.40 11.15
CA GLN A 183 -8.73 7.23 10.81
C GLN A 183 -8.91 6.81 9.35
N LEU A 184 -8.17 7.44 8.43
CA LEU A 184 -8.17 7.08 7.00
C LEU A 184 -7.73 5.62 6.79
N ILE A 185 -6.62 5.21 7.39
CA ILE A 185 -6.12 3.84 7.26
C ILE A 185 -7.12 2.84 7.86
N ALA A 186 -7.67 3.13 9.05
CA ALA A 186 -8.66 2.28 9.70
C ALA A 186 -9.90 2.10 8.81
N GLU A 187 -10.44 3.20 8.26
CA GLU A 187 -11.64 3.16 7.43
C GLU A 187 -11.41 2.43 6.11
N MET A 188 -10.30 2.73 5.40
CA MET A 188 -9.98 2.07 4.13
C MET A 188 -9.70 0.56 4.34
N THR A 189 -9.07 0.22 5.47
CA THR A 189 -8.86 -1.17 5.88
C THR A 189 -10.16 -1.88 6.20
N ARG A 190 -11.09 -1.23 6.92
CA ARG A 190 -12.43 -1.75 7.21
C ARG A 190 -13.23 -2.03 5.94
N ARG A 191 -13.03 -1.23 4.90
CA ARG A 191 -13.63 -1.42 3.57
C ARG A 191 -12.93 -2.49 2.72
N GLY A 192 -11.90 -3.14 3.22
CA GLY A 192 -11.18 -4.21 2.54
C GLY A 192 -10.10 -3.75 1.58
N PHE A 193 -9.89 -2.44 1.38
CA PHE A 193 -8.83 -1.94 0.50
C PHE A 193 -7.45 -2.14 1.08
N VAL A 194 -6.46 -2.44 0.21
CA VAL A 194 -5.06 -2.61 0.58
C VAL A 194 -4.24 -1.44 0.05
N TYR A 195 -3.52 -0.74 0.94
CA TYR A 195 -2.66 0.36 0.51
C TYR A 195 -1.19 -0.03 0.48
N PHE A 196 -0.45 0.66 -0.38
CA PHE A 196 0.98 0.48 -0.57
C PHE A 196 1.70 1.82 -0.54
N ASP A 197 2.65 1.96 0.38
CA ASP A 197 3.71 2.95 0.25
C ASP A 197 4.83 2.38 -0.62
N TRP A 198 6.05 2.84 -0.43
CA TRP A 198 7.23 2.41 -1.17
C TRP A 198 8.44 2.31 -0.25
N ASN A 199 9.45 1.58 -0.68
CA ASN A 199 10.74 1.51 0.01
C ASN A 199 11.92 1.87 -0.91
N VAL A 200 11.64 2.13 -2.17
CA VAL A 200 12.60 2.65 -3.17
C VAL A 200 11.92 3.76 -3.94
N ALA A 201 12.63 4.85 -4.25
CA ALA A 201 12.14 5.92 -5.09
C ALA A 201 13.20 6.31 -6.12
N ASN A 202 12.80 6.54 -7.37
CA ASN A 202 13.72 7.04 -8.40
C ASN A 202 14.07 8.53 -8.24
N GLY A 203 13.27 9.30 -7.48
CA GLY A 203 13.49 10.71 -7.20
C GLY A 203 12.95 11.67 -8.26
N ASP A 204 12.05 11.23 -9.12
CA ASP A 204 11.41 12.05 -10.16
C ASP A 204 10.37 13.04 -9.60
N ALA A 205 9.96 12.90 -8.33
CA ALA A 205 9.05 13.83 -7.64
C ALA A 205 9.71 15.13 -7.16
N VAL A 206 11.02 15.30 -7.35
CA VAL A 206 11.73 16.52 -6.92
C VAL A 206 11.35 17.69 -7.81
N PHE A 207 10.54 18.60 -7.27
CA PHE A 207 9.88 19.69 -8.01
C PHE A 207 10.81 20.80 -8.52
N SER A 208 12.05 20.92 -8.03
CA SER A 208 12.90 22.06 -8.37
C SER A 208 13.61 21.95 -9.71
N LYS A 209 13.79 20.75 -10.24
CA LYS A 209 14.44 20.47 -11.55
C LYS A 209 14.04 19.09 -12.07
N ILE A 210 13.88 18.99 -13.39
CA ILE A 210 13.82 17.68 -14.06
C ILE A 210 15.18 16.99 -13.81
N GLN A 211 15.14 15.84 -13.15
CA GLN A 211 16.35 15.06 -12.89
C GLN A 211 16.77 14.30 -14.14
N PRO A 212 18.08 14.20 -14.45
CA PRO A 212 18.57 13.36 -15.54
C PRO A 212 18.15 11.89 -15.35
N SER A 213 17.86 11.19 -16.45
CA SER A 213 17.49 9.77 -16.42
C SER A 213 18.53 8.90 -15.74
N SER A 214 19.81 9.20 -15.87
CA SER A 214 20.92 8.51 -15.18
C SER A 214 20.85 8.64 -13.65
N THR A 215 20.41 9.79 -13.13
CA THR A 215 20.20 10.01 -11.70
C THR A 215 18.99 9.19 -11.20
N LEU A 216 17.89 9.18 -11.97
CA LEU A 216 16.70 8.40 -11.64
C LEU A 216 17.02 6.91 -11.62
N THR A 217 17.76 6.42 -12.61
CA THR A 217 18.27 5.05 -12.66
C THR A 217 19.09 4.70 -11.42
N ALA A 218 20.11 5.52 -11.11
CA ALA A 218 20.98 5.29 -9.96
C ALA A 218 20.20 5.26 -8.63
N ASN A 219 19.18 6.12 -8.47
CA ASN A 219 18.34 6.13 -7.28
C ASN A 219 17.47 4.86 -7.19
N ALA A 220 16.81 4.46 -8.27
CA ALA A 220 15.99 3.27 -8.31
C ALA A 220 16.82 2.00 -8.01
N LEU A 221 18.03 1.91 -8.52
CA LEU A 221 18.93 0.76 -8.31
C LEU A 221 19.54 0.68 -6.90
N LYS A 222 19.33 1.67 -6.03
CA LYS A 222 19.70 1.55 -4.59
C LYS A 222 18.95 0.42 -3.87
N GLY A 223 17.82 -0.02 -4.41
CA GLY A 223 17.09 -1.17 -3.92
C GLY A 223 17.77 -2.51 -4.16
N VAL A 224 18.69 -2.59 -5.14
CA VAL A 224 19.42 -3.81 -5.48
C VAL A 224 20.30 -4.23 -4.30
N GLY A 225 20.15 -5.48 -3.83
CA GLY A 225 20.90 -6.03 -2.70
C GLY A 225 20.54 -5.46 -1.33
N THR A 226 19.66 -4.45 -1.26
CA THR A 226 19.22 -3.83 0.00
C THR A 226 17.75 -4.09 0.32
N ALA A 227 16.91 -4.18 -0.70
CA ALA A 227 15.50 -4.46 -0.56
C ALA A 227 15.19 -5.91 -0.94
N ARG A 228 14.70 -6.70 0.03
CA ARG A 228 14.18 -8.05 -0.24
C ARG A 228 13.02 -8.01 -1.23
N ARG A 229 12.19 -6.99 -1.13
CA ARG A 229 11.12 -6.59 -2.07
C ARG A 229 11.28 -5.11 -2.34
N ALA A 230 11.42 -4.74 -3.59
CA ALA A 230 11.51 -3.34 -4.00
C ALA A 230 10.14 -2.89 -4.56
N ILE A 231 9.43 -2.02 -3.84
CA ILE A 231 8.31 -1.26 -4.37
C ILE A 231 8.86 0.10 -4.76
N ILE A 232 8.97 0.35 -6.07
CA ILE A 232 9.65 1.52 -6.61
C ILE A 232 8.62 2.59 -6.94
N LEU A 233 8.70 3.75 -6.25
CA LEU A 233 7.92 4.94 -6.58
C LEU A 233 8.52 5.63 -7.80
N MET A 234 7.71 5.80 -8.81
CA MET A 234 7.92 6.60 -10.01
C MET A 234 6.59 7.29 -10.38
N HIS A 235 6.64 8.22 -11.32
CA HIS A 235 5.45 8.91 -11.79
C HIS A 235 5.36 8.87 -13.32
N ASP A 236 4.13 8.85 -13.84
CA ASP A 236 3.84 8.85 -15.29
C ASP A 236 2.99 10.03 -15.76
N SER A 237 2.91 11.11 -14.96
CA SER A 237 2.32 12.37 -15.41
C SER A 237 3.10 12.97 -16.59
N SER A 238 2.45 13.83 -17.38
CA SER A 238 2.95 14.32 -18.69
C SER A 238 4.38 14.89 -18.68
N ALA A 239 4.84 15.46 -17.55
CA ALA A 239 6.17 16.03 -17.40
C ALA A 239 7.30 15.00 -17.19
N LYS A 240 6.98 13.71 -16.97
CA LYS A 240 7.95 12.70 -16.52
C LYS A 240 8.69 11.99 -17.66
N THR A 241 9.19 12.73 -18.64
CA THR A 241 9.92 12.18 -19.79
C THR A 241 11.19 11.43 -19.38
N THR A 242 11.95 11.95 -18.40
CA THR A 242 13.18 11.31 -17.92
C THR A 242 12.92 10.02 -17.12
N THR A 243 11.72 9.84 -16.57
CA THR A 243 11.29 8.57 -15.98
C THR A 243 11.16 7.50 -17.07
N VAL A 244 10.52 7.84 -18.19
CA VAL A 244 10.43 6.95 -19.37
C VAL A 244 11.82 6.57 -19.86
N GLU A 245 12.73 7.55 -20.03
CA GLU A 245 14.11 7.32 -20.46
C GLU A 245 14.90 6.42 -19.49
N ALA A 246 14.64 6.51 -18.19
CA ALA A 246 15.35 5.74 -17.17
C ALA A 246 14.85 4.29 -17.07
N LEU A 247 13.60 4.02 -17.45
CA LEU A 247 12.91 2.76 -17.19
C LEU A 247 13.63 1.53 -17.77
N PRO A 248 14.15 1.52 -19.01
CA PRO A 248 14.90 0.39 -19.53
C PRO A 248 16.09 -0.01 -18.64
N ALA A 249 16.93 0.96 -18.27
CA ALA A 249 18.10 0.71 -17.44
C ALA A 249 17.75 0.27 -16.01
N ILE A 250 16.62 0.72 -15.47
CA ILE A 250 16.11 0.25 -14.17
C ILE A 250 15.73 -1.23 -14.29
N ILE A 251 14.96 -1.60 -15.31
CA ILE A 251 14.54 -3.00 -15.53
C ILE A 251 15.76 -3.90 -15.71
N GLU A 252 16.67 -3.54 -16.60
CA GLU A 252 17.91 -4.30 -16.88
C GLU A 252 18.73 -4.53 -15.60
N GLY A 253 18.97 -3.47 -14.81
CA GLY A 253 19.75 -3.56 -13.59
C GLY A 253 19.16 -4.49 -12.53
N TYR A 254 17.85 -4.54 -12.39
CA TYR A 254 17.20 -5.50 -11.48
C TYR A 254 17.21 -6.92 -12.05
N LEU A 255 17.02 -7.12 -13.37
CA LEU A 255 17.13 -8.42 -14.01
C LEU A 255 18.54 -9.02 -13.87
N GLU A 256 19.57 -8.21 -14.12
CA GLU A 256 20.98 -8.60 -13.94
C GLU A 256 21.30 -9.00 -12.49
N ALA A 257 20.65 -8.35 -11.53
CA ALA A 257 20.76 -8.68 -10.11
C ALA A 257 19.92 -9.89 -9.67
N GLY A 258 19.20 -10.54 -10.58
CA GLY A 258 18.40 -11.75 -10.31
C GLY A 258 17.05 -11.50 -9.63
N TYR A 259 16.48 -10.29 -9.76
CA TYR A 259 15.14 -10.01 -9.29
C TYR A 259 14.08 -10.40 -10.32
N SER A 260 12.90 -10.77 -9.84
CA SER A 260 11.71 -10.99 -10.65
C SER A 260 10.75 -9.81 -10.57
N PHE A 261 10.03 -9.53 -11.65
CA PHE A 261 9.06 -8.44 -11.72
C PHE A 261 7.63 -8.95 -11.57
N ALA A 262 6.81 -8.22 -10.83
CA ALA A 262 5.38 -8.48 -10.71
C ALA A 262 4.60 -7.17 -10.54
N ALA A 263 3.31 -7.19 -10.85
CA ALA A 263 2.38 -6.15 -10.44
C ALA A 263 1.92 -6.39 -8.99
N LEU A 264 1.60 -5.33 -8.26
CA LEU A 264 0.99 -5.42 -6.93
C LEU A 264 -0.43 -5.98 -7.05
N THR A 265 -0.81 -6.78 -6.07
CA THR A 265 -2.14 -7.36 -5.92
C THR A 265 -2.60 -7.24 -4.46
N PRO A 266 -3.89 -7.43 -4.13
CA PRO A 266 -4.34 -7.46 -2.75
C PRO A 266 -3.60 -8.50 -1.89
N SER A 267 -3.14 -9.59 -2.49
CA SER A 267 -2.37 -10.64 -1.80
C SER A 267 -0.90 -10.29 -1.57
N THR A 268 -0.35 -9.30 -2.26
CA THR A 268 1.02 -8.85 -2.05
C THR A 268 1.16 -8.24 -0.66
N ARG A 269 2.14 -8.67 0.11
CA ARG A 269 2.41 -8.08 1.41
C ARG A 269 2.83 -6.63 1.27
N SER A 270 2.07 -5.73 1.90
CA SER A 270 2.28 -4.28 1.81
C SER A 270 3.64 -3.85 2.39
N VAL A 271 4.17 -2.78 1.83
CA VAL A 271 5.15 -1.90 2.46
C VAL A 271 4.39 -0.65 2.88
N THR A 272 4.48 -0.28 4.14
CA THR A 272 3.77 0.85 4.74
C THR A 272 4.74 1.69 5.56
N PHE A 273 4.52 3.00 5.60
CA PHE A 273 5.28 3.88 6.47
C PHE A 273 4.93 3.58 7.93
N SER A 274 5.94 3.61 8.79
CA SER A 274 5.73 3.44 10.22
C SER A 274 5.06 4.68 10.79
N TYR A 275 4.10 4.47 11.69
CA TYR A 275 3.59 5.55 12.51
C TYR A 275 4.70 6.00 13.48
N LEU A 276 4.85 7.32 13.61
CA LEU A 276 5.51 7.89 14.77
C LEU A 276 4.38 8.07 15.79
N ASP A 277 4.41 7.25 16.84
CA ASP A 277 3.54 7.42 18.02
C ASP A 277 3.87 8.73 18.73
#